data_e8d0ae6c19f8361e3eee95c7cb4e4508
#
_entry.id   e8d0ae6c19f8361e3eee95c7cb4e4508
#
_cell.length_a   1.000
_cell.length_b   1.000
_cell.length_c   1.000
_cell.angle_alpha   90.00
_cell.angle_beta   90.00
_cell.angle_gamma   90.00
#
_symmetry.space_group_name_H-M   'P 1'
#
loop_
_entity.id
_entity.type
_entity.pdbx_description
1 polymer ?
#
loop_
_entity_poly.entity_id
_entity_poly.type
_entity_poly.pdbx_seq_one_letter_code
_entity_poly.pdbx_strand_id
1 'polypeptide(L)'
;WSSDVCSSDLDGYTIFMTSGSIVTANQHIYKKMPFDPEKDLAAITGVASGPQLIAVNPSAPAKTLKDFIALAKGKPKSLTFGSAGHSTQTHLAGENFMHAAGIDAVHVPYKGEGPALTDLVAGQLNFMTPNMAAGIGFVQQGKLRALAITSKDRAKQLPDVPAVAETLPGFENIGWFGLMAPSGTPQPIIRKIHEDATKAMQGQDFVQRLAQLGMVPYVKDPKAFAQTIKEEAVMWAKIVKARNLVVQ
;
A
#
# COMPACT_ATOMS: atom_id res chain seq x y z
N TRP A 1 -13.58 -11.40 8.97
CA TRP A 1 -12.11 -11.66 8.89
C TRP A 1 -11.36 -11.18 10.12
N SER A 2 -11.53 -9.96 10.54
CA SER A 2 -10.81 -9.33 11.67
C SER A 2 -11.48 -9.57 13.03
N SER A 3 -12.79 -9.83 13.08
CA SER A 3 -13.49 -10.15 14.31
C SER A 3 -12.98 -11.44 14.98
N ASP A 4 -12.59 -12.43 14.18
CA ASP A 4 -12.11 -13.72 14.69
C ASP A 4 -10.74 -13.60 15.38
N VAL A 5 -9.87 -12.70 14.90
CA VAL A 5 -8.57 -12.45 15.54
C VAL A 5 -8.74 -11.78 16.90
N CYS A 6 -9.61 -10.79 17.00
CA CYS A 6 -9.82 -10.06 18.26
C CYS A 6 -10.51 -10.90 19.34
N SER A 7 -11.21 -11.97 18.97
CA SER A 7 -11.89 -12.91 19.88
C SER A 7 -11.13 -14.22 20.10
N SER A 8 -9.96 -14.40 19.49
CA SER A 8 -9.17 -15.63 19.62
C SER A 8 -8.41 -15.70 20.94
N ASP A 9 -7.93 -16.92 21.28
CA ASP A 9 -7.14 -17.15 22.47
C ASP A 9 -5.86 -16.32 22.46
N LEU A 10 -5.44 -15.88 23.65
CA LEU A 10 -4.27 -15.01 23.84
C LEU A 10 -2.95 -15.80 23.98
N ASP A 11 -2.91 -17.01 23.46
CA ASP A 11 -1.82 -17.96 23.57
C ASP A 11 -0.69 -17.77 22.52
N GLY A 12 -0.90 -16.86 21.57
CA GLY A 12 0.06 -16.52 20.52
C GLY A 12 0.00 -17.40 19.27
N TYR A 13 -0.95 -18.34 19.18
CA TYR A 13 -1.14 -19.17 17.98
C TYR A 13 -2.00 -18.49 16.93
N THR A 14 -2.70 -17.40 17.26
CA THR A 14 -3.41 -16.57 16.29
C THR A 14 -2.66 -15.27 16.05
N ILE A 15 -2.18 -15.10 14.82
CA ILE A 15 -1.44 -13.91 14.37
C ILE A 15 -2.16 -13.34 13.15
N PHE A 16 -2.35 -12.02 13.17
CA PHE A 16 -2.94 -11.28 12.07
C PHE A 16 -1.86 -10.64 11.20
N MET A 17 -1.71 -11.13 9.97
CA MET A 17 -0.91 -10.45 8.97
C MET A 17 -1.76 -9.37 8.28
N THR A 18 -1.35 -8.13 8.41
CA THR A 18 -2.11 -6.97 7.93
C THR A 18 -1.30 -6.08 7.00
N SER A 19 -2.00 -5.33 6.17
CA SER A 19 -1.42 -4.17 5.48
C SER A 19 -1.59 -2.90 6.31
N GLY A 20 -0.71 -1.92 6.09
CA GLY A 20 -0.77 -0.63 6.78
C GLY A 20 -2.14 0.04 6.71
N SER A 21 -2.76 0.04 5.54
CA SER A 21 -4.06 0.68 5.32
C SER A 21 -5.16 0.20 6.28
N ILE A 22 -5.17 -1.10 6.62
CA ILE A 22 -6.21 -1.70 7.48
C ILE A 22 -6.17 -1.12 8.89
N VAL A 23 -4.97 -0.90 9.42
CA VAL A 23 -4.78 -0.46 10.81
C VAL A 23 -4.49 1.03 10.96
N THR A 24 -4.26 1.76 9.85
CA THR A 24 -3.98 3.21 9.91
C THR A 24 -5.07 4.05 9.25
N ALA A 25 -5.48 3.75 8.02
CA ALA A 25 -6.40 4.57 7.24
C ALA A 25 -7.87 4.19 7.44
N ASN A 26 -8.18 2.88 7.52
CA ASN A 26 -9.56 2.38 7.46
C ASN A 26 -10.44 2.88 8.60
N GLN A 27 -9.88 3.10 9.79
CA GLN A 27 -10.59 3.70 10.93
C GLN A 27 -11.12 5.12 10.66
N HIS A 28 -10.56 5.83 9.66
CA HIS A 28 -11.01 7.16 9.24
C HIS A 28 -11.95 7.12 8.03
N ILE A 29 -12.00 6.00 7.33
CA ILE A 29 -12.76 5.82 6.07
C ILE A 29 -14.11 5.17 6.32
N TYR A 30 -14.14 4.10 7.14
CA TYR A 30 -15.37 3.39 7.45
C TYR A 30 -16.09 4.01 8.65
N LYS A 31 -17.40 4.25 8.52
CA LYS A 31 -18.22 4.74 9.64
C LYS A 31 -18.30 3.74 10.80
N LYS A 32 -18.21 2.45 10.49
CA LYS A 32 -18.23 1.37 11.48
C LYS A 32 -17.22 0.30 11.06
N MET A 33 -16.18 0.13 11.83
CA MET A 33 -15.27 -1.00 11.71
C MET A 33 -15.70 -2.14 12.64
N PRO A 34 -15.45 -3.40 12.27
CA PRO A 34 -15.74 -4.56 13.13
C PRO A 34 -14.79 -4.65 14.34
N PHE A 35 -13.71 -3.89 14.37
CA PHE A 35 -12.71 -3.82 15.44
C PHE A 35 -12.07 -2.43 15.49
N ASP A 36 -11.48 -2.10 16.63
CA ASP A 36 -10.69 -0.88 16.86
C ASP A 36 -9.19 -1.23 16.81
N PRO A 37 -8.44 -0.79 15.76
CA PRO A 37 -7.04 -1.17 15.61
C PRO A 37 -6.15 -0.81 16.80
N GLU A 38 -6.48 0.25 17.54
CA GLU A 38 -5.68 0.71 18.68
C GLU A 38 -5.98 -0.07 19.96
N LYS A 39 -7.23 -0.54 20.12
CA LYS A 39 -7.66 -1.22 21.34
C LYS A 39 -7.60 -2.74 21.23
N ASP A 40 -7.91 -3.27 20.05
CA ASP A 40 -8.14 -4.69 19.86
C ASP A 40 -6.89 -5.43 19.33
N LEU A 41 -5.87 -4.71 18.86
CA LEU A 41 -4.65 -5.27 18.30
C LEU A 41 -3.39 -4.80 19.02
N ALA A 42 -2.45 -5.72 19.21
CA ALA A 42 -1.08 -5.47 19.66
C ALA A 42 -0.09 -5.60 18.52
N ALA A 43 0.76 -4.60 18.32
CA ALA A 43 1.81 -4.62 17.31
C ALA A 43 2.91 -5.64 17.67
N ILE A 44 3.32 -6.46 16.70
CA ILE A 44 4.44 -7.39 16.82
C ILE A 44 5.65 -6.86 16.07
N THR A 45 5.54 -6.74 14.75
CA THR A 45 6.64 -6.22 13.89
C THR A 45 6.13 -5.91 12.49
N GLY A 46 6.80 -5.00 11.78
CA GLY A 46 6.70 -4.94 10.33
C GLY A 46 7.37 -6.16 9.69
N VAL A 47 6.93 -6.54 8.50
CA VAL A 47 7.46 -7.69 7.74
C VAL A 47 8.18 -7.23 6.49
N ALA A 48 7.48 -6.50 5.65
CA ALA A 48 8.00 -6.03 4.37
C ALA A 48 7.39 -4.68 4.02
N SER A 49 8.14 -3.84 3.34
CA SER A 49 7.64 -2.59 2.77
C SER A 49 8.10 -2.42 1.33
N GLY A 50 7.34 -1.67 0.58
CA GLY A 50 7.70 -1.38 -0.81
C GLY A 50 6.81 -0.31 -1.42
N PRO A 51 7.28 0.29 -2.53
CA PRO A 51 6.56 1.32 -3.24
C PRO A 51 5.43 0.74 -4.09
N GLN A 52 4.58 1.64 -4.57
CA GLN A 52 3.64 1.40 -5.66
C GLN A 52 4.19 1.99 -6.95
N LEU A 53 3.64 1.55 -8.08
CA LEU A 53 3.89 2.13 -9.39
C LEU A 53 2.73 3.06 -9.78
N ILE A 54 3.01 4.11 -10.53
CA ILE A 54 1.96 4.76 -11.31
C ILE A 54 1.98 4.08 -12.69
N ALA A 55 1.07 3.16 -12.91
CA ALA A 55 1.07 2.29 -14.08
C ALA A 55 -0.10 2.57 -15.02
N VAL A 56 0.17 2.53 -16.32
CA VAL A 56 -0.79 2.69 -17.41
C VAL A 56 -0.64 1.57 -18.43
N ASN A 57 -1.66 1.38 -19.28
CA ASN A 57 -1.51 0.54 -20.47
C ASN A 57 -0.48 1.18 -21.43
N PRO A 58 0.38 0.41 -22.12
CA PRO A 58 1.34 0.95 -23.09
C PRO A 58 0.74 1.78 -24.23
N SER A 59 -0.52 1.55 -24.59
CA SER A 59 -1.26 2.33 -25.58
C SER A 59 -1.70 3.71 -25.10
N ALA A 60 -1.59 4.00 -23.78
CA ALA A 60 -1.95 5.29 -23.23
C ALA A 60 -1.15 6.42 -23.91
N PRO A 61 -1.78 7.58 -24.23
CA PRO A 61 -1.13 8.68 -24.92
C PRO A 61 0.00 9.31 -24.10
N ALA A 62 -0.11 9.28 -22.77
CA ALA A 62 0.92 9.78 -21.86
C ALA A 62 2.11 8.80 -21.78
N LYS A 63 3.30 9.29 -22.07
CA LYS A 63 4.55 8.51 -21.99
C LYS A 63 5.36 8.82 -20.71
N THR A 64 5.10 9.96 -20.10
CA THR A 64 5.75 10.41 -18.86
C THR A 64 4.70 10.73 -17.80
N LEU A 65 5.12 10.78 -16.53
CA LEU A 65 4.26 11.20 -15.42
C LEU A 65 3.74 12.64 -15.65
N LYS A 66 4.59 13.52 -16.13
CA LYS A 66 4.24 14.92 -16.44
C LYS A 66 3.14 15.02 -17.50
N ASP A 67 3.25 14.24 -18.58
CA ASP A 67 2.23 14.20 -19.63
C ASP A 67 0.90 13.66 -19.11
N PHE A 68 0.97 12.63 -18.26
CA PHE A 68 -0.21 12.03 -17.61
C PHE A 68 -0.94 13.04 -16.72
N ILE A 69 -0.20 13.77 -15.88
CA ILE A 69 -0.77 14.81 -15.01
C ILE A 69 -1.41 15.93 -15.86
N ALA A 70 -0.75 16.38 -16.93
CA ALA A 70 -1.29 17.39 -17.83
C ALA A 70 -2.59 16.92 -18.52
N LEU A 71 -2.62 15.67 -19.00
CA LEU A 71 -3.81 15.05 -19.59
C LEU A 71 -4.97 15.00 -18.58
N ALA A 72 -4.70 14.53 -17.36
CA ALA A 72 -5.72 14.40 -16.31
C ALA A 72 -6.28 15.76 -15.87
N LYS A 73 -5.44 16.80 -15.76
CA LYS A 73 -5.87 18.17 -15.45
C LYS A 73 -6.75 18.76 -16.54
N GLY A 74 -6.48 18.44 -17.81
CA GLY A 74 -7.25 18.94 -18.94
C GLY A 74 -8.67 18.36 -19.03
N LYS A 75 -8.93 17.22 -18.36
CA LYS A 75 -10.23 16.54 -18.39
C LYS A 75 -10.54 15.92 -17.01
N PRO A 76 -10.92 16.70 -16.00
CA PRO A 76 -11.23 16.19 -14.68
C PRO A 76 -12.30 15.08 -14.73
N LYS A 77 -12.12 14.02 -13.94
CA LYS A 77 -13.02 12.85 -13.85
C LYS A 77 -13.28 12.08 -15.15
N SER A 78 -12.51 12.33 -16.21
CA SER A 78 -12.62 11.56 -17.46
C SER A 78 -11.79 10.28 -17.44
N LEU A 79 -10.85 10.17 -16.52
CA LEU A 79 -10.01 8.99 -16.35
C LEU A 79 -10.60 8.05 -15.30
N THR A 80 -10.39 6.76 -15.50
CA THR A 80 -10.69 5.71 -14.53
C THR A 80 -9.42 5.23 -13.86
N PHE A 81 -9.50 4.99 -12.55
CA PHE A 81 -8.37 4.45 -11.79
C PHE A 81 -8.79 3.17 -11.04
N GLY A 82 -8.03 2.10 -11.25
CA GLY A 82 -8.30 0.80 -10.66
C GLY A 82 -7.57 0.59 -9.34
N SER A 83 -8.18 -0.16 -8.41
CA SER A 83 -7.55 -0.61 -7.17
C SER A 83 -7.98 -2.02 -6.78
N ALA A 84 -7.28 -2.60 -5.79
CA ALA A 84 -7.63 -3.90 -5.22
C ALA A 84 -8.94 -3.88 -4.38
N GLY A 85 -9.61 -2.75 -4.31
CA GLY A 85 -10.83 -2.51 -3.56
C GLY A 85 -10.77 -1.20 -2.77
N HIS A 86 -11.90 -0.80 -2.21
CA HIS A 86 -11.96 0.39 -1.35
C HIS A 86 -10.99 0.26 -0.17
N SER A 87 -10.33 1.36 0.18
CA SER A 87 -9.47 1.49 1.36
C SER A 87 -8.26 0.53 1.41
N THR A 88 -7.93 -0.12 0.29
CA THR A 88 -6.68 -0.90 0.15
C THR A 88 -5.48 0.02 -0.08
N GLN A 89 -4.27 -0.52 0.10
CA GLN A 89 -3.03 0.24 -0.18
C GLN A 89 -3.02 0.84 -1.59
N THR A 90 -3.47 0.08 -2.59
CA THR A 90 -3.53 0.53 -3.99
C THR A 90 -4.54 1.66 -4.20
N HIS A 91 -5.69 1.64 -3.49
CA HIS A 91 -6.64 2.75 -3.50
C HIS A 91 -6.02 4.00 -2.88
N LEU A 92 -5.49 3.88 -1.67
CA LEU A 92 -4.95 5.00 -0.91
C LEU A 92 -3.72 5.63 -1.59
N ALA A 93 -2.86 4.81 -2.20
CA ALA A 93 -1.73 5.32 -2.99
C ALA A 93 -2.20 6.15 -4.19
N GLY A 94 -3.26 5.71 -4.88
CA GLY A 94 -3.88 6.46 -5.97
C GLY A 94 -4.48 7.78 -5.50
N GLU A 95 -5.22 7.77 -4.39
CA GLU A 95 -5.80 8.98 -3.79
C GLU A 95 -4.73 9.99 -3.33
N ASN A 96 -3.65 9.48 -2.70
CA ASN A 96 -2.53 10.32 -2.29
C ASN A 96 -1.82 10.94 -3.51
N PHE A 97 -1.59 10.15 -4.56
CA PHE A 97 -1.02 10.64 -5.82
C PHE A 97 -1.94 11.68 -6.47
N MET A 98 -3.23 11.40 -6.60
CA MET A 98 -4.19 12.34 -7.19
C MET A 98 -4.26 13.64 -6.42
N HIS A 99 -4.24 13.57 -5.09
CA HIS A 99 -4.20 14.75 -4.22
C HIS A 99 -2.94 15.59 -4.47
N ALA A 100 -1.77 14.96 -4.45
CA ALA A 100 -0.49 15.65 -4.65
C ALA A 100 -0.35 16.24 -6.06
N ALA A 101 -0.89 15.57 -7.08
CA ALA A 101 -0.86 16.00 -8.48
C ALA A 101 -1.94 17.06 -8.81
N GLY A 102 -2.95 17.24 -7.94
CA GLY A 102 -4.11 18.10 -8.20
C GLY A 102 -4.94 17.59 -9.38
N ILE A 103 -5.18 16.28 -9.46
CA ILE A 103 -5.99 15.62 -10.49
C ILE A 103 -7.13 14.82 -9.87
N ASP A 104 -8.11 14.49 -10.70
CA ASP A 104 -9.28 13.70 -10.29
C ASP A 104 -9.56 12.60 -11.31
N ALA A 105 -9.94 11.41 -10.82
CA ALA A 105 -10.34 10.28 -11.64
C ALA A 105 -11.47 9.50 -10.95
N VAL A 106 -12.21 8.71 -11.75
CA VAL A 106 -13.27 7.84 -11.23
C VAL A 106 -12.66 6.55 -10.72
N HIS A 107 -12.83 6.27 -9.43
CA HIS A 107 -12.34 5.04 -8.83
C HIS A 107 -13.18 3.82 -9.21
N VAL A 108 -12.50 2.76 -9.64
CA VAL A 108 -13.09 1.45 -9.97
C VAL A 108 -12.50 0.40 -9.02
N PRO A 109 -13.23 0.01 -7.97
CA PRO A 109 -12.75 -0.99 -7.01
C PRO A 109 -12.93 -2.42 -7.56
N TYR A 110 -11.90 -3.25 -7.40
CA TYR A 110 -11.92 -4.68 -7.74
C TYR A 110 -11.87 -5.55 -6.48
N LYS A 111 -12.13 -6.85 -6.63
CA LYS A 111 -11.95 -7.85 -5.57
C LYS A 111 -10.51 -8.38 -5.57
N GLY A 112 -9.53 -7.49 -5.36
CA GLY A 112 -8.12 -7.81 -5.35
C GLY A 112 -7.34 -7.16 -6.48
N GLU A 113 -6.00 -7.23 -6.40
CA GLU A 113 -5.08 -6.54 -7.31
C GLU A 113 -4.98 -7.24 -8.67
N GLY A 114 -5.08 -8.58 -8.70
CA GLY A 114 -4.97 -9.38 -9.93
C GLY A 114 -6.02 -9.02 -10.99
N PRO A 115 -7.34 -9.03 -10.68
CA PRO A 115 -8.37 -8.62 -11.62
C PRO A 115 -8.19 -7.18 -12.12
N ALA A 116 -7.80 -6.24 -11.24
CA ALA A 116 -7.54 -4.85 -11.63
C ALA A 116 -6.36 -4.73 -12.62
N LEU A 117 -5.27 -5.48 -12.38
CA LEU A 117 -4.12 -5.54 -13.29
C LEU A 117 -4.50 -6.14 -14.64
N THR A 118 -5.35 -7.17 -14.66
CA THR A 118 -5.85 -7.75 -15.92
C THR A 118 -6.58 -6.71 -16.76
N ASP A 119 -7.47 -5.95 -16.16
CA ASP A 119 -8.23 -4.90 -16.85
C ASP A 119 -7.35 -3.70 -17.25
N LEU A 120 -6.32 -3.38 -16.47
CA LEU A 120 -5.34 -2.37 -16.87
C LEU A 120 -4.52 -2.83 -18.09
N VAL A 121 -4.09 -4.08 -18.13
CA VAL A 121 -3.39 -4.68 -19.30
C VAL A 121 -4.30 -4.72 -20.52
N ALA A 122 -5.60 -4.98 -20.35
CA ALA A 122 -6.60 -4.96 -21.41
C ALA A 122 -7.00 -3.53 -21.85
N GLY A 123 -6.51 -2.47 -21.18
CA GLY A 123 -6.83 -1.08 -21.50
C GLY A 123 -8.22 -0.62 -21.05
N GLN A 124 -8.89 -1.38 -20.17
CA GLN A 124 -10.20 -1.03 -19.61
C GLN A 124 -10.10 0.05 -18.51
N LEU A 125 -8.91 0.20 -17.93
CA LEU A 125 -8.57 1.23 -16.96
C LEU A 125 -7.53 2.19 -17.54
N ASN A 126 -7.61 3.46 -17.17
CA ASN A 126 -6.63 4.44 -17.61
C ASN A 126 -5.33 4.34 -16.81
N PHE A 127 -5.43 4.13 -15.48
CA PHE A 127 -4.25 3.92 -14.64
C PHE A 127 -4.59 3.12 -13.38
N MET A 128 -3.55 2.68 -12.71
CA MET A 128 -3.61 2.02 -11.42
C MET A 128 -2.34 2.35 -10.62
N THR A 129 -2.41 2.19 -9.31
CA THR A 129 -1.25 2.28 -8.41
C THR A 129 -0.96 0.91 -7.78
N PRO A 130 -0.56 -0.10 -8.59
CA PRO A 130 -0.29 -1.43 -8.09
C PRO A 130 0.92 -1.44 -7.15
N ASN A 131 0.91 -2.35 -6.18
CA ASN A 131 2.13 -2.65 -5.44
C ASN A 131 3.22 -3.08 -6.43
N MET A 132 4.44 -2.60 -6.23
CA MET A 132 5.54 -2.92 -7.14
C MET A 132 5.70 -4.43 -7.32
N ALA A 133 5.57 -5.20 -6.23
CA ALA A 133 5.64 -6.65 -6.25
C ALA A 133 4.65 -7.32 -7.22
N ALA A 134 3.45 -6.77 -7.37
CA ALA A 134 2.43 -7.29 -8.27
C ALA A 134 2.57 -6.76 -9.71
N GLY A 135 3.05 -5.52 -9.86
CA GLY A 135 3.13 -4.82 -11.15
C GLY A 135 4.43 -5.03 -11.92
N ILE A 136 5.56 -5.29 -11.24
CA ILE A 136 6.90 -5.28 -11.83
C ILE A 136 7.04 -6.26 -13.00
N GLY A 137 6.49 -7.48 -12.89
CA GLY A 137 6.56 -8.47 -13.95
C GLY A 137 5.84 -8.04 -15.23
N PHE A 138 4.73 -7.31 -15.12
CA PHE A 138 4.02 -6.77 -16.29
C PHE A 138 4.80 -5.62 -16.94
N VAL A 139 5.47 -4.80 -16.14
CA VAL A 139 6.31 -3.70 -16.64
C VAL A 139 7.53 -4.27 -17.39
N GLN A 140 8.23 -5.23 -16.81
CA GLN A 140 9.40 -5.88 -17.42
C GLN A 140 9.04 -6.63 -18.72
N GLN A 141 7.83 -7.16 -18.82
CA GLN A 141 7.31 -7.79 -20.05
C GLN A 141 6.74 -6.77 -21.07
N GLY A 142 6.77 -5.48 -20.77
CA GLY A 142 6.21 -4.44 -21.65
C GLY A 142 4.66 -4.45 -21.74
N LYS A 143 3.97 -5.23 -20.90
CA LYS A 143 2.50 -5.28 -20.83
C LYS A 143 1.89 -4.08 -20.12
N LEU A 144 2.65 -3.43 -19.26
CA LEU A 144 2.32 -2.17 -18.61
C LEU A 144 3.49 -1.18 -18.77
N ARG A 145 3.18 0.10 -18.75
CA ARG A 145 4.16 1.18 -18.63
C ARG A 145 4.07 1.75 -17.23
N ALA A 146 5.18 1.69 -16.46
CA ALA A 146 5.33 2.44 -15.24
C ALA A 146 5.75 3.87 -15.59
N LEU A 147 4.93 4.85 -15.25
CA LEU A 147 5.23 6.27 -15.44
C LEU A 147 6.10 6.82 -14.32
N ALA A 148 5.94 6.26 -13.10
CA ALA A 148 6.75 6.60 -11.93
C ALA A 148 6.61 5.54 -10.85
N ILE A 149 7.51 5.63 -9.84
CA ILE A 149 7.49 4.85 -8.61
C ILE A 149 7.25 5.77 -7.42
N THR A 150 6.53 5.31 -6.42
CA THR A 150 6.09 6.14 -5.29
C THR A 150 7.11 6.28 -4.17
N SER A 151 8.24 5.56 -4.22
CA SER A 151 9.36 5.77 -3.30
C SER A 151 10.06 7.12 -3.56
N LYS A 152 10.81 7.58 -2.55
CA LYS A 152 11.62 8.79 -2.64
C LYS A 152 12.63 8.71 -3.78
N ASP A 153 13.29 7.56 -3.92
CA ASP A 153 14.31 7.30 -4.92
C ASP A 153 13.82 6.22 -5.91
N ARG A 154 14.49 6.13 -7.07
CA ARG A 154 14.23 5.10 -8.08
C ARG A 154 14.58 3.71 -7.54
N ALA A 155 13.81 2.70 -7.96
CA ALA A 155 14.09 1.31 -7.60
C ALA A 155 15.17 0.72 -8.52
N LYS A 156 16.08 -0.07 -7.93
CA LYS A 156 17.16 -0.77 -8.67
C LYS A 156 16.62 -1.73 -9.73
N GLN A 157 15.43 -2.28 -9.52
CA GLN A 157 14.78 -3.22 -10.42
C GLN A 157 14.15 -2.54 -11.65
N LEU A 158 13.90 -1.23 -11.57
CA LEU A 158 13.32 -0.39 -12.62
C LEU A 158 14.08 0.96 -12.69
N PRO A 159 15.38 0.96 -13.01
CA PRO A 159 16.23 2.15 -12.90
C PRO A 159 15.82 3.29 -13.85
N ASP A 160 15.14 2.95 -14.95
CA ASP A 160 14.66 3.93 -15.93
C ASP A 160 13.32 4.55 -15.55
N VAL A 161 12.61 4.00 -14.52
CA VAL A 161 11.35 4.54 -14.03
C VAL A 161 11.64 5.62 -12.99
N PRO A 162 11.23 6.88 -13.22
CA PRO A 162 11.50 7.97 -12.29
C PRO A 162 10.71 7.82 -10.99
N ALA A 163 11.19 8.43 -9.91
CA ALA A 163 10.39 8.63 -8.72
C ALA A 163 9.32 9.70 -8.96
N VAL A 164 8.15 9.56 -8.34
CA VAL A 164 7.11 10.61 -8.36
C VAL A 164 7.68 11.93 -7.83
N ALA A 165 8.57 11.87 -6.84
CA ALA A 165 9.25 13.03 -6.26
C ALA A 165 10.05 13.86 -7.26
N GLU A 166 10.50 13.29 -8.38
CA GLU A 166 11.20 14.01 -9.46
C GLU A 166 10.25 14.97 -10.22
N THR A 167 8.94 14.70 -10.18
CA THR A 167 7.91 15.57 -10.78
C THR A 167 7.11 16.34 -9.73
N LEU A 168 6.88 15.72 -8.57
CA LEU A 168 6.14 16.29 -7.43
C LEU A 168 7.04 16.27 -6.19
N PRO A 169 7.87 17.31 -5.98
CA PRO A 169 8.83 17.35 -4.87
C PRO A 169 8.18 17.09 -3.51
N GLY A 170 8.80 16.24 -2.70
CA GLY A 170 8.31 15.87 -1.38
C GLY A 170 7.27 14.74 -1.37
N PHE A 171 6.87 14.21 -2.54
CA PHE A 171 5.97 13.06 -2.59
C PHE A 171 6.71 11.77 -2.20
N GLU A 172 6.10 11.03 -1.31
CA GLU A 172 6.47 9.65 -1.00
C GLU A 172 5.21 8.89 -0.58
N ASN A 173 5.11 7.64 -1.03
CA ASN A 173 4.08 6.70 -0.58
C ASN A 173 4.65 5.29 -0.56
N ILE A 174 4.78 4.73 0.62
CA ILE A 174 5.31 3.38 0.84
C ILE A 174 4.24 2.54 1.52
N GLY A 175 3.90 1.40 0.90
CA GLY A 175 3.05 0.41 1.55
C GLY A 175 3.87 -0.55 2.41
N TRP A 176 3.26 -1.09 3.46
CA TRP A 176 3.90 -2.10 4.29
C TRP A 176 2.92 -3.18 4.75
N PHE A 177 3.51 -4.33 5.11
CA PHE A 177 2.83 -5.45 5.75
C PHE A 177 3.46 -5.69 7.11
N GLY A 178 2.64 -6.12 8.08
CA GLY A 178 3.11 -6.36 9.44
C GLY A 178 2.30 -7.44 10.16
N LEU A 179 2.83 -7.89 11.28
CA LEU A 179 2.23 -8.87 12.16
C LEU A 179 1.64 -8.16 13.38
N MET A 180 0.42 -8.53 13.71
CA MET A 180 -0.31 -8.10 14.89
C MET A 180 -0.83 -9.34 15.64
N ALA A 181 -1.11 -9.17 16.92
CA ALA A 181 -1.79 -10.15 17.76
C ALA A 181 -3.03 -9.51 18.43
N PRO A 182 -3.94 -10.27 19.04
CA PRO A 182 -4.96 -9.73 19.92
C PRO A 182 -4.35 -8.90 21.05
N SER A 183 -4.98 -7.79 21.44
CA SER A 183 -4.42 -6.79 22.36
C SER A 183 -4.07 -7.34 23.76
N GLY A 184 -4.75 -8.39 24.20
CA GLY A 184 -4.49 -9.05 25.50
C GLY A 184 -3.34 -10.06 25.48
N THR A 185 -2.69 -10.32 24.33
CA THR A 185 -1.59 -11.29 24.24
C THR A 185 -0.44 -10.92 25.17
N PRO A 186 0.03 -11.86 26.03
CA PRO A 186 1.10 -11.57 26.99
C PRO A 186 2.39 -11.07 26.34
N GLN A 187 3.02 -10.07 26.94
CA GLN A 187 4.25 -9.45 26.42
C GLN A 187 5.41 -10.45 26.16
N PRO A 188 5.62 -11.51 26.97
CA PRO A 188 6.62 -12.52 26.63
C PRO A 188 6.34 -13.24 25.30
N ILE A 189 5.06 -13.49 24.99
CA ILE A 189 4.63 -14.13 23.74
C ILE A 189 4.88 -13.16 22.57
N ILE A 190 4.47 -11.89 22.68
CA ILE A 190 4.74 -10.87 21.67
C ILE A 190 6.24 -10.77 21.36
N ARG A 191 7.09 -10.73 22.39
CA ARG A 191 8.55 -10.69 22.21
C ARG A 191 9.08 -11.94 21.51
N LYS A 192 8.63 -13.13 21.92
CA LYS A 192 9.05 -14.38 21.30
C LYS A 192 8.70 -14.43 19.81
N ILE A 193 7.47 -14.05 19.44
CA ILE A 193 7.05 -14.00 18.03
C ILE A 193 7.86 -12.96 17.26
N HIS A 194 8.09 -11.79 17.85
CA HIS A 194 8.94 -10.76 17.22
C HIS A 194 10.36 -11.25 16.96
N GLU A 195 11.00 -11.90 17.93
CA GLU A 195 12.36 -12.45 17.79
C GLU A 195 12.44 -13.52 16.69
N ASP A 196 11.49 -14.47 16.69
CA ASP A 196 11.46 -15.54 15.70
C ASP A 196 11.18 -15.00 14.30
N ALA A 197 10.22 -14.08 14.16
CA ALA A 197 9.92 -13.42 12.89
C ALA A 197 11.11 -12.60 12.39
N THR A 198 11.78 -11.85 13.27
CA THR A 198 12.97 -11.06 12.94
C THR A 198 14.09 -11.98 12.43
N LYS A 199 14.35 -13.10 13.10
CA LYS A 199 15.34 -14.08 12.67
C LYS A 199 15.01 -14.67 11.30
N ALA A 200 13.76 -15.02 11.06
CA ALA A 200 13.30 -15.52 9.77
C ALA A 200 13.48 -14.49 8.65
N MET A 201 13.15 -13.22 8.92
CA MET A 201 13.27 -12.12 7.96
C MET A 201 14.71 -11.69 7.66
N GLN A 202 15.69 -12.08 8.49
CA GLN A 202 17.12 -11.90 8.23
C GLN A 202 17.70 -12.98 7.31
N GLY A 203 16.94 -14.04 7.05
CA GLY A 203 17.35 -15.13 6.14
C GLY A 203 17.62 -14.60 4.73
N GLN A 204 18.72 -15.06 4.13
CA GLN A 204 19.17 -14.60 2.81
C GLN A 204 18.10 -14.82 1.73
N ASP A 205 17.42 -15.97 1.76
CA ASP A 205 16.36 -16.30 0.80
C ASP A 205 15.18 -15.31 0.89
N PHE A 206 14.79 -14.94 2.12
CA PHE A 206 13.72 -13.95 2.33
C PHE A 206 14.12 -12.58 1.77
N VAL A 207 15.31 -12.10 2.09
CA VAL A 207 15.82 -10.80 1.62
C VAL A 207 15.94 -10.78 0.10
N GLN A 208 16.48 -11.84 -0.51
CA GLN A 208 16.61 -11.95 -1.96
C GLN A 208 15.24 -11.99 -2.65
N ARG A 209 14.28 -12.72 -2.08
CA ARG A 209 12.92 -12.79 -2.62
C ARG A 209 12.21 -11.44 -2.58
N LEU A 210 12.31 -10.72 -1.46
CA LEU A 210 11.76 -9.37 -1.38
C LEU A 210 12.43 -8.41 -2.38
N ALA A 211 13.77 -8.50 -2.50
CA ALA A 211 14.49 -7.66 -3.44
C ALA A 211 14.05 -7.88 -4.89
N GLN A 212 13.80 -9.14 -5.31
CA GLN A 212 13.26 -9.44 -6.65
C GLN A 212 11.89 -8.77 -6.89
N LEU A 213 11.09 -8.62 -5.83
CA LEU A 213 9.78 -8.00 -5.86
C LEU A 213 9.81 -6.46 -5.68
N GLY A 214 11.00 -5.87 -5.59
CA GLY A 214 11.15 -4.44 -5.32
C GLY A 214 10.73 -4.04 -3.91
N MET A 215 10.75 -4.97 -2.97
CA MET A 215 10.43 -4.77 -1.56
C MET A 215 11.68 -4.91 -0.69
N VAL A 216 11.60 -4.42 0.52
CA VAL A 216 12.65 -4.54 1.54
C VAL A 216 12.08 -5.09 2.85
N PRO A 217 12.89 -5.80 3.67
CA PRO A 217 12.51 -6.14 5.03
C PRO A 217 12.15 -4.87 5.83
N TYR A 218 11.07 -4.94 6.61
CA TYR A 218 10.55 -3.81 7.38
C TYR A 218 10.46 -4.13 8.86
N VAL A 219 11.56 -4.63 9.43
CA VAL A 219 11.62 -5.04 10.84
C VAL A 219 11.63 -3.82 11.75
N LYS A 220 10.71 -3.79 12.71
CA LYS A 220 10.66 -2.81 13.81
C LYS A 220 10.35 -3.54 15.11
N ASP A 221 10.92 -3.07 16.21
CA ASP A 221 10.49 -3.57 17.51
C ASP A 221 9.00 -3.22 17.77
N PRO A 222 8.29 -3.96 18.63
CA PRO A 222 6.85 -3.80 18.82
C PRO A 222 6.43 -2.37 19.20
N LYS A 223 7.23 -1.68 20.02
CA LYS A 223 6.94 -0.31 20.46
C LYS A 223 7.12 0.70 19.31
N ALA A 224 8.23 0.60 18.57
CA ALA A 224 8.48 1.44 17.41
C ALA A 224 7.45 1.17 16.30
N PHE A 225 7.01 -0.08 16.12
CA PHE A 225 5.99 -0.41 15.15
C PHE A 225 4.62 0.16 15.54
N ALA A 226 4.21 0.04 16.80
CA ALA A 226 3.00 0.68 17.31
C ALA A 226 3.02 2.20 17.14
N GLN A 227 4.17 2.84 17.38
CA GLN A 227 4.33 4.28 17.18
C GLN A 227 4.17 4.67 15.70
N THR A 228 4.77 3.90 14.78
CA THR A 228 4.60 4.12 13.33
C THR A 228 3.13 4.04 12.92
N ILE A 229 2.39 3.05 13.40
CA ILE A 229 0.95 2.88 13.11
C ILE A 229 0.17 4.14 13.54
N LYS A 230 0.44 4.66 14.74
CA LYS A 230 -0.21 5.89 15.25
C LYS A 230 0.11 7.11 14.41
N GLU A 231 1.37 7.31 14.04
CA GLU A 231 1.81 8.45 13.24
C GLU A 231 1.16 8.41 11.84
N GLU A 232 1.14 7.23 11.22
CA GLU A 232 0.47 7.06 9.93
C GLU A 232 -1.05 7.25 10.03
N ALA A 233 -1.70 6.79 11.09
CA ALA A 233 -3.13 7.03 11.30
C ALA A 233 -3.46 8.52 11.35
N VAL A 234 -2.65 9.33 12.02
CA VAL A 234 -2.81 10.80 12.06
C VAL A 234 -2.60 11.42 10.67
N MET A 235 -1.63 10.92 9.90
CA MET A 235 -1.41 11.37 8.53
C MET A 235 -2.62 11.05 7.64
N TRP A 236 -3.11 9.81 7.69
CA TRP A 236 -4.25 9.36 6.90
C TRP A 236 -5.55 10.09 7.25
N ALA A 237 -5.78 10.44 8.52
CA ALA A 237 -6.94 11.24 8.93
C ALA A 237 -7.04 12.55 8.12
N LYS A 238 -5.91 13.23 7.87
CA LYS A 238 -5.85 14.46 7.09
C LYS A 238 -6.17 14.20 5.61
N ILE A 239 -5.59 13.18 5.01
CA ILE A 239 -5.81 12.82 3.59
C ILE A 239 -7.26 12.39 3.37
N VAL A 240 -7.79 11.50 4.22
CA VAL A 240 -9.18 11.03 4.15
C VAL A 240 -10.15 12.21 4.19
N LYS A 241 -9.94 13.16 5.10
CA LYS A 241 -10.75 14.38 5.21
C LYS A 241 -10.62 15.26 3.96
N ALA A 242 -9.40 15.51 3.48
CA ALA A 242 -9.14 16.38 2.33
C ALA A 242 -9.73 15.81 1.03
N ARG A 243 -9.76 14.47 0.88
CA ARG A 243 -10.27 13.78 -0.31
C ARG A 243 -11.71 13.28 -0.16
N ASN A 244 -12.34 13.48 1.00
CA ASN A 244 -13.69 12.99 1.30
C ASN A 244 -13.87 11.47 1.04
N LEU A 245 -12.92 10.66 1.52
CA LEU A 245 -12.84 9.22 1.23
C LEU A 245 -13.76 8.35 2.14
N VAL A 246 -14.77 8.93 2.76
CA VAL A 246 -15.65 8.20 3.68
C VAL A 246 -16.54 7.23 2.91
N VAL A 247 -16.54 5.96 3.31
CA VAL A 247 -17.40 4.90 2.78
C VAL A 247 -18.55 4.67 3.77
N GLN A 248 -19.75 4.49 3.22
CA GLN A 248 -20.98 4.26 4.02
C GLN A 248 -21.00 2.86 4.62
#